data_b94d9ba5f41ca60cdb5861c23a22f831
#
_entry.id   b94d9ba5f41ca60cdb5861c23a22f831
#
_cell.length_a   1.000
_cell.length_b   1.000
_cell.length_c   1.000
_cell.angle_alpha   90.00
_cell.angle_beta   90.00
_cell.angle_gamma   90.00
#
_symmetry.space_group_name_H-M   'P 1'
#
loop_
_entity.id
_entity.type
_entity.pdbx_description
1 polymer ?
#
loop_
_entity_poly.entity_id
_entity_poly.type
_entity_poly.pdbx_seq_one_letter_code
_entity_poly.pdbx_strand_id
1 'polypeptide(L)'
;MRRFIRFNRLLLVGIVAAAAVLSLAQVAQAGPPPPVVPSKIQVAEGNKVFLIGHAIGVQIYSCNGVAWSSATPRANLYDDNGKLIITHFAGPTWQAMDGSRVVGHVVDFVTVDPTAIPWVLLSASTTAGPDGDRLVATTFVQRIATTGGLAPPAADCNATTAGTVTEVPYTADYYFWK
;
A
#
# COMPACT_ATOMS: atom_id res chain seq x y z
N MET A 1 -87.62 -9.29 -43.56
CA MET A 1 -86.47 -10.01 -42.95
C MET A 1 -85.41 -8.98 -42.51
N ARG A 2 -85.35 -8.66 -41.24
CA ARG A 2 -84.36 -7.69 -40.66
C ARG A 2 -83.28 -8.50 -39.91
N ARG A 3 -82.00 -8.45 -40.42
CA ARG A 3 -80.86 -9.04 -39.78
C ARG A 3 -80.25 -8.06 -38.77
N PHE A 4 -80.23 -8.45 -37.49
CA PHE A 4 -79.57 -7.73 -36.45
C PHE A 4 -78.07 -8.06 -36.44
N ILE A 5 -77.23 -7.03 -36.61
CA ILE A 5 -75.79 -7.14 -36.49
C ILE A 5 -75.43 -6.89 -34.99
N ARG A 6 -74.87 -7.89 -34.35
CA ARG A 6 -74.38 -7.75 -32.97
C ARG A 6 -72.92 -7.21 -33.01
N PHE A 7 -72.73 -6.02 -32.48
CA PHE A 7 -71.42 -5.46 -32.25
C PHE A 7 -70.80 -6.12 -31.00
N ASN A 8 -69.70 -6.87 -31.18
CA ASN A 8 -68.89 -7.40 -30.10
C ASN A 8 -67.92 -6.29 -29.67
N ARG A 9 -68.05 -5.78 -28.46
CA ARG A 9 -67.06 -4.87 -27.83
C ARG A 9 -65.97 -5.71 -27.23
N LEU A 10 -64.77 -5.76 -27.85
CA LEU A 10 -63.55 -6.24 -27.24
C LEU A 10 -63.06 -5.19 -26.23
N LEU A 11 -63.07 -5.53 -24.95
CA LEU A 11 -62.37 -4.81 -23.89
C LEU A 11 -60.87 -5.17 -23.99
N LEU A 12 -60.07 -4.20 -24.41
CA LEU A 12 -58.61 -4.25 -24.29
C LEU A 12 -58.24 -3.90 -22.82
N VAL A 13 -57.86 -4.92 -22.03
CA VAL A 13 -57.24 -4.71 -20.70
C VAL A 13 -55.77 -4.44 -20.94
N GLY A 14 -55.39 -3.16 -20.82
CA GLY A 14 -53.97 -2.75 -20.84
C GLY A 14 -53.27 -3.13 -19.53
N ILE A 15 -52.37 -4.07 -19.57
CA ILE A 15 -51.47 -4.38 -18.44
C ILE A 15 -50.33 -3.34 -18.44
N VAL A 16 -50.37 -2.39 -17.51
CA VAL A 16 -49.24 -1.48 -17.22
C VAL A 16 -48.25 -2.24 -16.37
N ALA A 17 -47.18 -2.76 -16.93
CA ALA A 17 -46.07 -3.33 -16.20
C ALA A 17 -45.21 -2.17 -15.64
N ALA A 18 -45.35 -1.85 -14.34
CA ALA A 18 -44.46 -0.96 -13.62
C ALA A 18 -43.12 -1.65 -13.38
N ALA A 19 -42.11 -1.33 -14.18
CA ALA A 19 -40.73 -1.73 -13.95
C ALA A 19 -40.16 -0.92 -12.77
N ALA A 20 -40.11 -1.55 -11.59
CA ALA A 20 -39.40 -0.99 -10.45
C ALA A 20 -37.89 -1.12 -10.69
N VAL A 21 -37.24 -0.01 -11.03
CA VAL A 21 -35.77 0.07 -11.12
C VAL A 21 -35.23 0.09 -9.69
N LEU A 22 -34.79 -1.07 -9.20
CA LEU A 22 -34.01 -1.15 -7.97
C LEU A 22 -32.62 -0.54 -8.24
N SER A 23 -32.41 0.69 -7.83
CA SER A 23 -31.09 1.32 -7.75
C SER A 23 -30.32 0.62 -6.63
N LEU A 24 -29.44 -0.33 -6.95
CA LEU A 24 -28.44 -0.87 -6.04
C LEU A 24 -27.45 0.28 -5.76
N ALA A 25 -27.64 0.97 -4.63
CA ALA A 25 -26.62 1.86 -4.11
C ALA A 25 -25.37 1.03 -3.83
N GLN A 26 -24.33 1.19 -4.65
CA GLN A 26 -23.02 0.63 -4.37
C GLN A 26 -22.51 1.31 -3.09
N VAL A 27 -22.49 0.57 -1.99
CA VAL A 27 -21.79 1.01 -0.78
C VAL A 27 -20.31 1.05 -1.15
N ALA A 28 -19.79 2.26 -1.35
CA ALA A 28 -18.36 2.46 -1.54
C ALA A 28 -17.66 1.91 -0.28
N GLN A 29 -16.90 0.83 -0.45
CA GLN A 29 -16.17 0.22 0.64
C GLN A 29 -15.10 1.23 1.08
N ALA A 30 -15.24 1.77 2.30
CA ALA A 30 -14.23 2.65 2.86
C ALA A 30 -12.91 1.86 2.96
N GLY A 31 -11.83 2.46 2.49
CA GLY A 31 -10.48 1.88 2.64
C GLY A 31 -10.09 1.76 4.12
N PRO A 32 -8.96 1.14 4.42
CA PRO A 32 -8.43 1.07 5.77
C PRO A 32 -8.34 2.46 6.41
N PRO A 33 -8.54 2.59 7.74
CA PRO A 33 -8.40 3.88 8.41
C PRO A 33 -6.94 4.37 8.35
N PRO A 34 -6.73 5.71 8.26
CA PRO A 34 -5.39 6.27 8.34
C PRO A 34 -4.77 6.02 9.72
N PRO A 35 -3.44 5.79 9.79
CA PRO A 35 -2.76 5.63 11.07
C PRO A 35 -2.63 6.96 11.81
N VAL A 36 -2.58 6.89 13.15
CA VAL A 36 -2.22 8.04 13.98
C VAL A 36 -0.70 8.19 13.98
N VAL A 37 -0.20 9.32 13.50
CA VAL A 37 1.24 9.58 13.35
C VAL A 37 1.61 11.00 13.78
N PRO A 38 2.88 11.25 14.12
CA PRO A 38 3.38 12.61 14.32
C PRO A 38 3.13 13.50 13.09
N SER A 39 2.79 14.78 13.31
CA SER A 39 2.46 15.73 12.24
C SER A 39 3.51 15.84 11.13
N LYS A 40 4.78 15.66 11.50
CA LYS A 40 5.92 15.72 10.59
C LYS A 40 5.85 14.73 9.42
N ILE A 41 5.20 13.58 9.62
CA ILE A 41 5.05 12.53 8.62
C ILE A 41 3.58 12.28 8.26
N GLN A 42 2.69 13.22 8.56
CA GLN A 42 1.29 13.13 8.19
C GLN A 42 1.13 13.32 6.68
N VAL A 43 0.34 12.46 6.06
CA VAL A 43 0.01 12.58 4.63
C VAL A 43 -0.98 13.73 4.43
N ALA A 44 -0.80 14.49 3.36
CA ALA A 44 -1.67 15.63 3.02
C ALA A 44 -3.14 15.20 2.86
N GLU A 45 -4.05 16.10 3.22
CA GLU A 45 -5.48 15.90 3.05
C GLU A 45 -5.86 15.54 1.60
N GLY A 46 -6.94 14.82 1.44
CA GLY A 46 -7.42 14.35 0.13
C GLY A 46 -6.91 12.95 -0.25
N ASN A 47 -5.79 12.51 0.32
CA ASN A 47 -5.29 11.15 0.12
C ASN A 47 -6.01 10.15 1.04
N LYS A 48 -6.17 8.90 0.57
CA LYS A 48 -6.82 7.81 1.31
C LYS A 48 -5.93 6.57 1.30
N VAL A 49 -5.86 5.88 2.44
CA VAL A 49 -5.22 4.57 2.52
C VAL A 49 -6.01 3.58 1.66
N PHE A 50 -5.34 2.85 0.79
CA PHE A 50 -5.96 1.80 -0.01
C PHE A 50 -5.34 0.42 0.18
N LEU A 51 -4.12 0.37 0.74
CA LEU A 51 -3.42 -0.89 0.99
C LEU A 51 -2.53 -0.75 2.22
N ILE A 52 -2.51 -1.78 3.06
CA ILE A 52 -1.57 -1.96 4.17
C ILE A 52 -0.78 -3.22 3.92
N GLY A 53 0.52 -3.19 4.22
CA GLY A 53 1.38 -4.35 4.16
C GLY A 53 2.25 -4.45 5.40
N HIS A 54 2.22 -5.61 6.07
CA HIS A 54 3.00 -5.94 7.24
C HIS A 54 4.34 -6.51 6.82
N ALA A 55 5.41 -5.76 7.03
CA ALA A 55 6.74 -6.12 6.58
C ALA A 55 7.49 -6.96 7.60
N ILE A 56 8.14 -8.00 7.09
CA ILE A 56 9.15 -8.79 7.80
C ILE A 56 10.37 -8.87 6.88
N GLY A 57 11.54 -8.46 7.38
CA GLY A 57 12.75 -8.46 6.56
C GLY A 57 13.99 -8.00 7.30
N VAL A 58 14.95 -7.50 6.54
CA VAL A 58 16.23 -7.03 7.03
C VAL A 58 16.60 -5.66 6.44
N GLN A 59 17.33 -4.88 7.20
CA GLN A 59 18.13 -3.75 6.72
C GLN A 59 19.56 -4.24 6.51
N ILE A 60 20.10 -4.06 5.31
CA ILE A 60 21.43 -4.51 4.91
C ILE A 60 22.39 -3.33 5.00
N TYR A 61 23.47 -3.51 5.73
CA TYR A 61 24.54 -2.54 5.91
C TYR A 61 25.87 -3.12 5.42
N SER A 62 26.69 -2.31 4.75
CA SER A 62 28.05 -2.69 4.33
C SER A 62 29.05 -1.78 5.02
N CYS A 63 30.09 -2.36 5.59
CA CYS A 63 31.21 -1.63 6.18
C CYS A 63 32.24 -1.28 5.12
N ASN A 64 32.59 0.01 4.98
CA ASN A 64 33.63 0.47 4.06
C ASN A 64 35.03 0.60 4.70
N GLY A 65 35.18 0.14 5.95
CA GLY A 65 36.40 0.29 6.74
C GLY A 65 36.45 1.53 7.63
N VAL A 66 35.44 2.41 7.54
CA VAL A 66 35.33 3.64 8.33
C VAL A 66 33.93 3.78 8.91
N ALA A 67 32.89 3.45 8.13
CA ALA A 67 31.49 3.63 8.50
C ALA A 67 30.60 2.59 7.78
N TRP A 68 29.44 2.33 8.40
CA TRP A 68 28.38 1.56 7.78
C TRP A 68 27.71 2.40 6.68
N SER A 69 27.32 1.74 5.59
CA SER A 69 26.52 2.34 4.51
C SER A 69 25.15 2.81 5.00
N SER A 70 24.42 3.54 4.17
CA SER A 70 22.96 3.65 4.33
C SER A 70 22.30 2.28 4.24
N ALA A 71 21.19 2.12 4.95
CA ALA A 71 20.42 0.89 4.95
C ALA A 71 19.87 0.57 3.55
N THR A 72 19.98 -0.70 3.15
CA THR A 72 19.31 -1.25 1.98
C THR A 72 18.25 -2.25 2.44
N PRO A 73 16.96 -2.02 2.21
CA PRO A 73 15.92 -2.94 2.67
C PRO A 73 15.84 -4.19 1.80
N ARG A 74 15.51 -5.32 2.42
CA ARG A 74 15.01 -6.53 1.78
C ARG A 74 13.91 -7.11 2.67
N ALA A 75 12.64 -7.01 2.24
CA ALA A 75 11.51 -7.46 3.04
C ALA A 75 10.37 -8.01 2.18
N ASN A 76 9.56 -8.83 2.80
CA ASN A 76 8.27 -9.27 2.28
C ASN A 76 7.17 -8.57 3.06
N LEU A 77 6.13 -8.09 2.37
CA LEU A 77 4.95 -7.50 2.98
C LEU A 77 3.77 -8.43 2.81
N TYR A 78 3.07 -8.66 3.89
CA TYR A 78 1.92 -9.55 3.97
C TYR A 78 0.64 -8.75 4.27
N ASP A 79 -0.50 -9.22 3.80
CA ASP A 79 -1.80 -8.69 4.20
C ASP A 79 -2.23 -9.25 5.58
N ASP A 80 -3.38 -8.79 6.10
CA ASP A 80 -3.95 -9.22 7.40
C ASP A 80 -4.23 -10.75 7.47
N ASN A 81 -4.29 -11.43 6.33
CA ASN A 81 -4.48 -12.89 6.25
C ASN A 81 -3.15 -13.64 6.14
N GLY A 82 -2.01 -12.95 6.22
CA GLY A 82 -0.68 -13.53 6.08
C GLY A 82 -0.29 -13.90 4.63
N LYS A 83 -1.03 -13.40 3.63
CA LYS A 83 -0.68 -13.60 2.22
C LYS A 83 0.38 -12.61 1.79
N LEU A 84 1.45 -13.09 1.14
CA LEU A 84 2.45 -12.23 0.51
C LEU A 84 1.81 -11.40 -0.60
N ILE A 85 1.95 -10.07 -0.50
CA ILE A 85 1.35 -9.11 -1.43
C ILE A 85 2.37 -8.23 -2.14
N ILE A 86 3.51 -7.93 -1.50
CA ILE A 86 4.53 -7.00 -2.01
C ILE A 86 5.91 -7.50 -1.57
N THR A 87 6.92 -7.32 -2.42
CA THR A 87 8.33 -7.38 -2.06
C THR A 87 8.93 -5.98 -1.99
N HIS A 88 9.84 -5.75 -1.03
CA HIS A 88 10.49 -4.46 -0.81
C HIS A 88 11.99 -4.60 -0.86
N PHE A 89 12.65 -3.74 -1.65
CA PHE A 89 14.09 -3.83 -1.91
C PHE A 89 14.71 -2.45 -2.18
N ALA A 90 15.99 -2.44 -2.56
CA ALA A 90 16.77 -1.22 -2.78
C ALA A 90 16.08 -0.19 -3.66
N GLY A 91 16.35 1.10 -3.34
CA GLY A 91 15.94 2.21 -4.14
C GLY A 91 14.76 3.08 -3.70
N PRO A 92 14.28 3.08 -2.42
CA PRO A 92 13.44 2.06 -1.81
C PRO A 92 12.26 1.71 -2.74
N THR A 93 12.20 0.47 -3.18
CA THR A 93 11.20 0.00 -4.16
C THR A 93 10.26 -1.01 -3.52
N TRP A 94 8.96 -0.90 -3.82
CA TRP A 94 7.93 -1.89 -3.52
C TRP A 94 7.39 -2.44 -4.83
N GLN A 95 7.33 -3.75 -4.96
CA GLN A 95 6.79 -4.43 -6.13
C GLN A 95 5.67 -5.37 -5.71
N ALA A 96 4.49 -5.17 -6.24
CA ALA A 96 3.35 -6.06 -6.06
C ALA A 96 3.47 -7.33 -6.91
N MET A 97 2.64 -8.32 -6.62
CA MET A 97 2.68 -9.63 -7.31
C MET A 97 2.25 -9.54 -8.79
N ASP A 98 1.57 -8.48 -9.20
CA ASP A 98 1.24 -8.16 -10.61
C ASP A 98 2.38 -7.44 -11.35
N GLY A 99 3.53 -7.24 -10.69
CA GLY A 99 4.70 -6.56 -11.23
C GLY A 99 4.65 -5.04 -11.19
N SER A 100 3.52 -4.42 -10.79
CA SER A 100 3.45 -2.97 -10.58
C SER A 100 4.39 -2.52 -9.47
N ARG A 101 4.96 -1.31 -9.59
CA ARG A 101 6.02 -0.82 -8.70
C ARG A 101 5.77 0.58 -8.19
N VAL A 102 6.27 0.82 -6.99
CA VAL A 102 6.45 2.15 -6.39
C VAL A 102 7.92 2.32 -6.05
N VAL A 103 8.50 3.45 -6.45
CA VAL A 103 9.79 3.94 -5.95
C VAL A 103 9.49 5.12 -5.03
N GLY A 104 9.97 5.05 -3.79
CA GLY A 104 9.75 6.08 -2.78
C GLY A 104 10.86 7.13 -2.78
N HIS A 105 10.47 8.38 -2.52
CA HIS A 105 11.36 9.51 -2.31
C HIS A 105 11.08 10.09 -0.93
N VAL A 106 12.06 10.06 -0.02
CA VAL A 106 11.88 10.51 1.36
C VAL A 106 11.44 11.98 1.39
N VAL A 107 10.30 12.23 2.02
CA VAL A 107 9.76 13.56 2.30
C VAL A 107 10.21 14.00 3.70
N ASP A 108 9.94 13.17 4.71
CA ASP A 108 10.33 13.43 6.09
C ASP A 108 10.34 12.14 6.92
N PHE A 109 10.93 12.21 8.12
CA PHE A 109 11.00 11.07 9.03
C PHE A 109 10.98 11.54 10.50
N VAL A 110 10.67 10.61 11.40
CA VAL A 110 10.69 10.84 12.85
C VAL A 110 11.12 9.58 13.58
N THR A 111 12.01 9.71 14.55
CA THR A 111 12.39 8.63 15.45
C THR A 111 11.35 8.57 16.57
N VAL A 112 10.48 7.55 16.51
CA VAL A 112 9.46 7.30 17.55
C VAL A 112 10.02 6.36 18.62
N ASP A 113 10.74 5.33 18.19
CA ASP A 113 11.45 4.38 19.05
C ASP A 113 12.96 4.46 18.75
N PRO A 114 13.82 4.83 19.72
CA PRO A 114 15.25 4.90 19.50
C PRO A 114 15.94 3.54 19.28
N THR A 115 15.23 2.43 19.50
CA THR A 115 15.72 1.06 19.23
C THR A 115 15.34 0.52 17.86
N ALA A 116 14.63 1.32 17.07
CA ALA A 116 14.15 0.94 15.74
C ALA A 116 14.47 2.00 14.68
N ILE A 117 14.46 1.57 13.40
CA ILE A 117 14.57 2.51 12.28
C ILE A 117 13.43 3.53 12.31
N PRO A 118 13.67 4.80 11.89
CA PRO A 118 12.65 5.85 11.95
C PRO A 118 11.37 5.52 11.17
N TRP A 119 10.26 6.05 11.64
CA TRP A 119 9.06 6.17 10.82
C TRP A 119 9.32 7.16 9.70
N VAL A 120 8.80 6.92 8.49
CA VAL A 120 9.13 7.73 7.33
C VAL A 120 7.90 7.94 6.44
N LEU A 121 7.79 9.15 5.89
CA LEU A 121 6.87 9.49 4.79
C LEU A 121 7.68 9.60 3.50
N LEU A 122 7.21 8.93 2.45
CA LEU A 122 7.80 8.99 1.11
C LEU A 122 6.73 9.39 0.09
N SER A 123 7.07 10.28 -0.83
CA SER A 123 6.29 10.47 -2.05
C SER A 123 6.61 9.34 -3.03
N ALA A 124 5.70 9.05 -3.95
CA ALA A 124 5.77 7.87 -4.81
C ALA A 124 5.93 8.22 -6.29
N SER A 125 6.82 7.51 -6.99
CA SER A 125 6.82 7.34 -8.44
C SER A 125 6.39 5.92 -8.76
N THR A 126 5.45 5.73 -9.70
CA THR A 126 4.82 4.45 -9.96
C THR A 126 5.03 3.96 -11.39
N THR A 127 5.00 2.65 -11.58
CA THR A 127 5.07 2.00 -12.89
C THR A 127 4.10 0.82 -12.90
N ALA A 128 3.30 0.68 -13.97
CA ALA A 128 2.44 -0.49 -14.17
C ALA A 128 3.28 -1.76 -14.34
N GLY A 129 2.75 -2.87 -13.89
CA GLY A 129 3.33 -4.19 -14.10
C GLY A 129 2.81 -4.83 -15.38
N PRO A 130 3.40 -5.95 -15.81
CA PRO A 130 2.91 -6.72 -16.96
C PRO A 130 1.52 -7.32 -16.72
N ASP A 131 1.18 -7.62 -15.46
CA ASP A 131 -0.04 -8.33 -15.08
C ASP A 131 -1.04 -7.45 -14.31
N GLY A 132 -0.76 -6.12 -14.17
CA GLY A 132 -1.69 -5.21 -13.50
C GLY A 132 -1.08 -3.89 -13.05
N ASP A 133 -1.88 -3.14 -12.28
CA ASP A 133 -1.63 -1.77 -11.88
C ASP A 133 -1.88 -1.49 -10.39
N ARG A 134 -1.86 -2.53 -9.56
CA ARG A 134 -2.23 -2.49 -8.13
C ARG A 134 -1.62 -1.31 -7.37
N LEU A 135 -0.37 -0.95 -7.67
CA LEU A 135 0.37 0.13 -7.00
C LEU A 135 0.40 1.45 -7.77
N VAL A 136 -0.16 1.52 -8.98
CA VAL A 136 -0.03 2.70 -9.87
C VAL A 136 -0.69 3.95 -9.30
N ALA A 137 -1.76 3.79 -8.52
CA ALA A 137 -2.45 4.91 -7.88
C ALA A 137 -1.73 5.47 -6.64
N THR A 138 -0.58 4.91 -6.24
CA THR A 138 0.12 5.32 -5.03
C THR A 138 0.69 6.73 -5.17
N THR A 139 0.30 7.62 -4.27
CA THR A 139 0.85 8.99 -4.13
C THR A 139 1.91 9.07 -3.04
N PHE A 140 1.69 8.36 -1.92
CA PHE A 140 2.61 8.29 -0.79
C PHE A 140 2.72 6.86 -0.26
N VAL A 141 3.90 6.55 0.28
CA VAL A 141 4.14 5.38 1.12
C VAL A 141 4.57 5.87 2.50
N GLN A 142 3.98 5.30 3.55
CA GLN A 142 4.30 5.65 4.92
C GLN A 142 4.72 4.40 5.68
N ARG A 143 5.94 4.40 6.24
CA ARG A 143 6.46 3.33 7.10
C ARG A 143 6.31 3.73 8.55
N ILE A 144 5.62 2.90 9.33
CA ILE A 144 5.38 3.12 10.76
C ILE A 144 5.50 1.81 11.55
N ALA A 145 5.26 1.86 12.85
CA ALA A 145 5.30 0.71 13.75
C ALA A 145 6.56 -0.15 13.60
N THR A 146 7.70 0.52 13.40
CA THR A 146 8.98 -0.15 13.16
C THR A 146 9.52 -0.83 14.40
N THR A 147 10.19 -1.98 14.22
CA THR A 147 11.01 -2.64 15.23
C THR A 147 12.39 -2.96 14.64
N GLY A 148 13.46 -2.78 15.41
CA GLY A 148 14.81 -3.15 15.00
C GLY A 148 15.32 -2.40 13.75
N GLY A 149 16.17 -3.04 12.99
CA GLY A 149 16.69 -2.55 11.71
C GLY A 149 17.77 -1.47 11.79
N LEU A 150 18.19 -1.03 12.98
CA LEU A 150 19.26 -0.03 13.13
C LEU A 150 20.61 -0.57 12.67
N ALA A 151 21.47 0.31 12.18
CA ALA A 151 22.86 -0.05 11.88
C ALA A 151 23.54 -0.64 13.15
N PRO A 152 24.48 -1.57 12.98
CA PRO A 152 25.34 -1.98 14.08
C PRO A 152 26.12 -0.82 14.68
N PRO A 153 26.68 -0.95 15.89
CA PRO A 153 27.49 0.10 16.48
C PRO A 153 28.57 0.63 15.53
N ALA A 154 28.76 1.95 15.49
CA ALA A 154 29.73 2.56 14.56
C ALA A 154 31.15 2.00 14.72
N ALA A 155 31.54 1.63 15.95
CA ALA A 155 32.86 1.06 16.26
C ALA A 155 33.10 -0.30 15.62
N ASP A 156 32.03 -1.04 15.28
CA ASP A 156 32.12 -2.35 14.65
C ASP A 156 32.50 -2.28 13.15
N CYS A 157 32.45 -1.07 12.56
CA CYS A 157 32.94 -0.82 11.21
C CYS A 157 34.28 -0.08 11.27
N ASN A 158 35.36 -0.80 11.00
CA ASN A 158 36.73 -0.31 11.00
C ASN A 158 37.57 -0.99 9.92
N ALA A 159 38.85 -0.64 9.82
CA ALA A 159 39.73 -1.17 8.77
C ALA A 159 39.85 -2.70 8.77
N THR A 160 39.68 -3.37 9.92
CA THR A 160 39.77 -4.84 10.03
C THR A 160 38.48 -5.55 9.64
N THR A 161 37.34 -4.82 9.63
CA THR A 161 36.02 -5.33 9.24
C THR A 161 35.54 -4.78 7.88
N ALA A 162 36.42 -4.09 7.16
CA ALA A 162 36.12 -3.57 5.83
C ALA A 162 35.63 -4.69 4.88
N GLY A 163 34.54 -4.41 4.15
CA GLY A 163 33.88 -5.38 3.27
C GLY A 163 32.84 -6.27 3.96
N THR A 164 32.69 -6.21 5.28
CA THR A 164 31.65 -6.95 5.99
C THR A 164 30.26 -6.43 5.60
N VAL A 165 29.32 -7.35 5.38
CA VAL A 165 27.92 -7.08 5.18
C VAL A 165 27.12 -7.66 6.34
N THR A 166 26.23 -6.84 6.92
CA THR A 166 25.41 -7.25 8.06
C THR A 166 23.93 -7.03 7.73
N GLU A 167 23.11 -8.04 8.02
CA GLU A 167 21.67 -8.03 7.86
C GLU A 167 21.01 -7.88 9.24
N VAL A 168 20.31 -6.77 9.47
CA VAL A 168 19.67 -6.48 10.75
C VAL A 168 18.16 -6.66 10.59
N PRO A 169 17.54 -7.62 11.31
CA PRO A 169 16.10 -7.87 11.23
C PRO A 169 15.28 -6.63 11.61
N TYR A 170 14.17 -6.43 10.89
CA TYR A 170 13.18 -5.41 11.20
C TYR A 170 11.78 -5.85 10.85
N THR A 171 10.79 -5.24 11.48
CA THR A 171 9.40 -5.25 11.05
C THR A 171 8.88 -3.84 10.89
N ALA A 172 7.83 -3.65 10.11
CA ALA A 172 7.15 -2.36 9.94
C ALA A 172 5.78 -2.56 9.33
N ASP A 173 4.89 -1.57 9.50
CA ASP A 173 3.68 -1.44 8.70
C ASP A 173 3.89 -0.40 7.61
N TYR A 174 3.55 -0.77 6.38
CA TYR A 174 3.57 0.13 5.23
C TYR A 174 2.14 0.46 4.80
N TYR A 175 1.82 1.75 4.83
CA TYR A 175 0.55 2.30 4.36
C TYR A 175 0.76 2.91 2.98
N PHE A 176 0.00 2.45 2.00
CA PHE A 176 -0.02 2.99 0.64
C PHE A 176 -1.24 3.88 0.48
N TRP A 177 -1.01 5.11 0.01
CA TRP A 177 -2.00 6.18 -0.10
C TRP A 177 -2.24 6.52 -1.57
N LYS A 178 -3.47 6.94 -1.90
CA LYS A 178 -3.87 7.41 -3.24
C LYS A 178 -4.77 8.62 -3.16
#